data_8a29f3191049015f27115c161f2f026a
#
_entry.id   8a29f3191049015f27115c161f2f026a
#
_cell.length_a   1.000
_cell.length_b   1.000
_cell.length_c   1.000
_cell.angle_alpha   90.00
_cell.angle_beta   90.00
_cell.angle_gamma   90.00
#
_symmetry.space_group_name_H-M   'P 1'
#
loop_
_entity.id
_entity.type
_entity.pdbx_description
1 polymer ?
#
loop_
_entity_poly.entity_id
_entity_poly.type
_entity_poly.pdbx_seq_one_letter_code
_entity_poly.pdbx_strand_id
1 'polypeptide(L)'
;DGKAKALVKTVTDAPDKEFNNVVTPPEEPKFQPEKYVVSEEKFDITGDKLLDDDSELTDKYGETNTDPYVDKTNNNEAENINTKTVERGDKLVYQVWLDTTKFSETNKENVQSVGISDDYDEAKLDLDATKIKAYDSVTGDDVTAKFDIAVNNGVITATLKAGFTKSLGDAENTQIIDTTKFAFGRYYKFDIPTTVKQSVAAGVDIENTAAQVVNYYKPTTKKVEKPSKPTEKRVNSVPISVEFNFTKKLEGRELKANEFSFVLKDSEGKVVETVSNDKDGNVKFSKLEFKKGEEGVHNYTVEEVKGSDVTVTYDTMKAAVKVTVK
;
A
#
# COMPACT_ATOMS: atom_id res chain seq x y z
N ASP A 1 -3.30 -7.88 -22.57
CA ASP A 1 -2.77 -8.95 -23.43
C ASP A 1 -1.76 -8.40 -24.39
N GLY A 2 -0.59 -8.01 -23.88
CA GLY A 2 0.53 -7.51 -24.67
C GLY A 2 1.48 -8.62 -25.10
N LYS A 3 0.99 -9.73 -25.62
CA LYS A 3 1.86 -10.69 -26.29
C LYS A 3 2.34 -10.04 -27.58
N ALA A 4 3.65 -9.82 -27.70
CA ALA A 4 4.27 -9.47 -28.95
C ALA A 4 3.82 -10.49 -30.01
N LYS A 5 3.09 -10.02 -31.00
CA LYS A 5 2.71 -10.88 -32.13
C LYS A 5 3.99 -11.23 -32.87
N ALA A 6 4.25 -12.51 -32.99
CA ALA A 6 5.29 -13.00 -33.89
C ALA A 6 5.05 -12.44 -35.27
N LEU A 7 6.02 -11.73 -35.83
CA LEU A 7 5.97 -11.28 -37.21
C LEU A 7 6.33 -12.48 -38.10
N VAL A 8 5.31 -13.13 -38.60
CA VAL A 8 5.51 -14.19 -39.61
C VAL A 8 5.69 -13.51 -40.96
N LYS A 9 6.90 -13.53 -41.48
CA LYS A 9 7.17 -13.13 -42.86
C LYS A 9 7.26 -14.40 -43.71
N THR A 10 6.21 -14.62 -44.50
CA THR A 10 6.26 -15.67 -45.53
C THR A 10 6.96 -15.10 -46.73
N VAL A 11 8.10 -15.69 -47.11
CA VAL A 11 8.80 -15.36 -48.35
C VAL A 11 8.60 -16.55 -49.28
N THR A 12 7.84 -16.33 -50.34
CA THR A 12 7.63 -17.32 -51.41
C THR A 12 8.58 -17.00 -52.60
N ASP A 13 9.82 -17.42 -52.48
CA ASP A 13 10.74 -17.35 -53.61
C ASP A 13 10.78 -18.63 -54.47
N ALA A 14 10.06 -19.64 -54.05
CA ALA A 14 9.80 -20.84 -54.84
C ALA A 14 8.41 -21.34 -54.53
N PRO A 15 7.66 -21.80 -55.51
CA PRO A 15 6.26 -22.18 -55.33
C PRO A 15 5.99 -23.26 -54.29
N ASP A 16 7.01 -23.87 -53.73
CA ASP A 16 6.85 -25.00 -52.79
C ASP A 16 7.63 -24.87 -51.47
N LYS A 17 8.10 -23.66 -51.12
CA LYS A 17 8.78 -23.45 -49.82
C LYS A 17 8.28 -22.26 -49.10
N GLU A 18 7.51 -22.50 -48.04
CA GLU A 18 7.19 -21.50 -47.01
C GLU A 18 8.35 -21.38 -46.01
N PHE A 19 8.93 -20.20 -45.92
CA PHE A 19 9.89 -19.87 -44.89
C PHE A 19 9.18 -19.05 -43.83
N ASN A 20 8.85 -19.67 -42.71
CA ASN A 20 8.34 -19.00 -41.55
C ASN A 20 9.50 -18.49 -40.68
N ASN A 21 9.96 -17.28 -40.91
CA ASN A 21 10.82 -16.60 -39.98
C ASN A 21 9.97 -15.98 -38.87
N VAL A 22 9.84 -16.69 -37.78
CA VAL A 22 9.27 -16.15 -36.54
C VAL A 22 10.36 -15.32 -35.86
N VAL A 23 10.38 -14.03 -36.08
CA VAL A 23 11.19 -13.14 -35.28
C VAL A 23 10.34 -12.83 -34.04
N THR A 24 10.66 -13.50 -32.93
CA THR A 24 10.13 -13.12 -31.61
C THR A 24 10.96 -11.91 -31.17
N PRO A 25 10.37 -10.71 -31.07
CA PRO A 25 11.08 -9.61 -30.42
C PRO A 25 11.45 -10.06 -29.01
N PRO A 26 12.61 -9.67 -28.46
CA PRO A 26 12.91 -9.93 -27.07
C PRO A 26 11.73 -9.38 -26.24
N GLU A 27 11.16 -10.22 -25.36
CA GLU A 27 10.10 -9.78 -24.47
C GLU A 27 10.63 -8.60 -23.66
N GLU A 28 9.92 -7.49 -23.75
CA GLU A 28 10.18 -6.38 -22.86
C GLU A 28 9.85 -6.83 -21.43
N PRO A 29 10.75 -6.60 -20.47
CA PRO A 29 10.50 -6.99 -19.11
C PRO A 29 9.22 -6.29 -18.60
N LYS A 30 8.31 -7.07 -18.08
CA LYS A 30 7.10 -6.56 -17.42
C LYS A 30 7.48 -6.23 -15.99
N PHE A 31 7.57 -4.94 -15.70
CA PHE A 31 7.78 -4.48 -14.35
C PHE A 31 6.45 -4.29 -13.67
N GLN A 32 6.29 -4.89 -12.51
CA GLN A 32 5.20 -4.61 -11.60
C GLN A 32 5.81 -4.00 -10.35
N PRO A 33 5.68 -2.69 -10.14
CA PRO A 33 6.09 -2.09 -8.89
C PRO A 33 5.17 -2.62 -7.80
N GLU A 34 5.75 -3.19 -6.78
CA GLU A 34 5.03 -3.54 -5.57
C GLU A 34 4.91 -2.30 -4.69
N LYS A 35 3.77 -2.15 -4.04
CA LYS A 35 3.49 -1.00 -3.21
C LYS A 35 2.65 -1.35 -2.01
N TYR A 36 3.06 -0.85 -0.85
CA TYR A 36 2.34 -0.98 0.41
C TYR A 36 2.15 0.38 1.06
N VAL A 37 1.19 0.47 1.94
CA VAL A 37 1.05 1.55 2.89
C VAL A 37 0.98 0.95 4.29
N VAL A 38 1.82 1.42 5.20
CA VAL A 38 1.94 0.92 6.56
C VAL A 38 1.87 2.07 7.56
N SER A 39 1.48 1.77 8.80
CA SER A 39 1.54 2.73 9.89
C SER A 39 2.98 2.80 10.42
N GLU A 40 3.52 4.02 10.56
CA GLU A 40 4.90 4.23 11.06
C GLU A 40 5.10 3.63 12.46
N GLU A 41 4.05 3.60 13.29
CA GLU A 41 4.15 3.06 14.66
C GLU A 41 4.38 1.56 14.72
N LYS A 42 4.08 0.84 13.65
CA LYS A 42 4.12 -0.62 13.59
C LYS A 42 5.20 -1.15 12.67
N PHE A 43 5.94 -0.29 12.03
CA PHE A 43 6.87 -0.65 10.97
C PHE A 43 8.31 -0.31 11.36
N ASP A 44 9.17 -1.33 11.43
CA ASP A 44 10.61 -1.16 11.55
C ASP A 44 11.23 -1.16 10.14
N ILE A 45 11.47 0.04 9.62
CA ILE A 45 12.03 0.27 8.29
C ILE A 45 13.41 -0.37 8.11
N THR A 46 14.14 -0.60 9.20
CA THR A 46 15.56 -0.98 9.16
C THR A 46 15.81 -2.47 9.08
N GLY A 47 14.82 -3.29 9.36
CA GLY A 47 14.98 -4.74 9.55
C GLY A 47 14.43 -5.64 8.43
N ASP A 48 13.62 -5.09 7.53
CA ASP A 48 12.92 -5.91 6.54
C ASP A 48 13.85 -6.38 5.43
N LYS A 49 13.95 -7.69 5.32
CA LYS A 49 14.61 -8.36 4.22
C LYS A 49 13.56 -8.92 3.29
N LEU A 50 13.87 -8.91 2.00
CA LEU A 50 13.10 -9.67 1.04
C LEU A 50 13.06 -11.14 1.40
N LEU A 51 11.91 -11.74 1.17
CA LEU A 51 11.80 -13.19 1.11
C LEU A 51 12.26 -13.66 -0.27
N ASP A 52 13.08 -14.69 -0.28
CA ASP A 52 13.59 -15.29 -1.52
C ASP A 52 12.55 -16.15 -2.24
N ASP A 53 11.31 -16.18 -1.79
CA ASP A 53 10.27 -17.00 -2.41
C ASP A 53 9.09 -16.17 -2.94
N ASP A 54 8.71 -16.46 -4.17
CA ASP A 54 7.53 -15.90 -4.85
C ASP A 54 6.22 -16.54 -4.35
N SER A 55 6.11 -16.89 -3.07
CA SER A 55 4.91 -17.51 -2.57
C SER A 55 3.73 -16.52 -2.57
N GLU A 56 2.60 -16.98 -3.06
CA GLU A 56 1.35 -16.26 -2.94
C GLU A 56 0.98 -16.09 -1.48
N LEU A 57 0.80 -14.85 -1.07
CA LEU A 57 0.32 -14.49 0.24
C LEU A 57 -1.04 -13.81 0.10
N THR A 58 -1.95 -14.21 0.93
CA THR A 58 -3.21 -13.49 1.09
C THR A 58 -3.05 -12.58 2.29
N ASP A 59 -3.09 -11.29 2.08
CA ASP A 59 -3.02 -10.34 3.17
C ASP A 59 -4.27 -10.42 4.05
N LYS A 60 -4.25 -9.75 5.19
CA LYS A 60 -5.40 -9.76 6.13
C LYS A 60 -6.66 -9.10 5.56
N TYR A 61 -6.57 -8.49 4.40
CA TYR A 61 -7.66 -7.83 3.69
C TYR A 61 -8.20 -8.68 2.53
N GLY A 62 -7.65 -9.88 2.34
CA GLY A 62 -8.08 -10.82 1.32
C GLY A 62 -7.48 -10.57 -0.07
N GLU A 63 -6.52 -9.66 -0.18
CA GLU A 63 -5.76 -9.47 -1.41
C GLU A 63 -4.72 -10.59 -1.54
N THR A 64 -4.70 -11.26 -2.69
CA THR A 64 -3.62 -12.20 -3.00
C THR A 64 -2.37 -11.40 -3.28
N ASN A 65 -1.36 -11.61 -2.48
CA ASN A 65 -0.10 -10.92 -2.58
C ASN A 65 0.99 -11.91 -3.01
N THR A 66 1.47 -11.72 -4.23
CA THR A 66 2.61 -12.47 -4.77
C THR A 66 3.94 -11.77 -4.45
N ASP A 67 3.91 -10.91 -3.47
CA ASP A 67 5.00 -10.03 -3.12
C ASP A 67 6.11 -10.79 -2.38
N PRO A 68 7.32 -10.80 -2.93
CA PRO A 68 8.48 -11.36 -2.25
C PRO A 68 8.95 -10.52 -1.05
N TYR A 69 8.31 -9.38 -0.80
CA TYR A 69 8.70 -8.45 0.28
C TYR A 69 8.00 -8.68 1.60
N VAL A 70 6.96 -9.49 1.61
CA VAL A 70 6.29 -9.81 2.87
C VAL A 70 7.17 -10.79 3.63
N ASP A 71 7.72 -10.32 4.73
CA ASP A 71 8.45 -11.19 5.66
C ASP A 71 7.46 -12.10 6.38
N LYS A 72 7.44 -13.37 5.99
CA LYS A 72 6.58 -14.38 6.62
C LYS A 72 6.86 -14.56 8.10
N THR A 73 8.08 -14.26 8.54
CA THR A 73 8.46 -14.40 9.95
C THR A 73 7.94 -13.25 10.81
N ASN A 74 7.83 -12.05 10.24
CA ASN A 74 7.35 -10.85 10.92
C ASN A 74 5.89 -10.52 10.58
N ASN A 75 5.28 -11.26 9.64
CA ASN A 75 3.88 -11.09 9.25
C ASN A 75 3.54 -9.65 8.82
N ASN A 76 4.33 -9.09 7.91
CA ASN A 76 4.16 -7.72 7.38
C ASN A 76 2.78 -7.48 6.77
N GLU A 77 2.08 -8.52 6.33
CA GLU A 77 0.67 -8.46 5.93
C GLU A 77 -0.21 -7.76 6.98
N ALA A 78 0.11 -7.98 8.27
CA ALA A 78 -0.63 -7.36 9.36
C ALA A 78 -0.45 -5.83 9.40
N GLU A 79 0.61 -5.32 8.81
CA GLU A 79 0.96 -3.90 8.81
C GLU A 79 0.40 -3.16 7.58
N ASN A 80 0.02 -3.86 6.52
CA ASN A 80 -0.58 -3.24 5.35
C ASN A 80 -1.96 -2.68 5.69
N ILE A 81 -2.09 -1.36 5.61
CA ILE A 81 -3.33 -0.64 5.91
C ILE A 81 -4.05 -0.13 4.65
N ASN A 82 -3.71 -0.66 3.47
CA ASN A 82 -4.46 -0.34 2.25
C ASN A 82 -5.96 -0.61 2.45
N THR A 83 -6.81 0.28 1.96
CA THR A 83 -8.27 0.26 2.12
C THR A 83 -8.79 0.51 3.54
N LYS A 84 -7.91 0.74 4.51
CA LYS A 84 -8.29 1.03 5.90
C LYS A 84 -8.49 2.51 6.11
N THR A 85 -9.27 2.81 7.14
CA THR A 85 -9.45 4.18 7.63
C THR A 85 -8.22 4.64 8.40
N VAL A 86 -7.93 5.93 8.30
CA VAL A 86 -6.85 6.61 9.00
C VAL A 86 -7.38 7.86 9.67
N GLU A 87 -6.70 8.34 10.70
CA GLU A 87 -7.06 9.58 11.39
C GLU A 87 -6.16 10.73 10.92
N ARG A 88 -6.62 11.96 11.16
CA ARG A 88 -5.80 13.15 10.94
C ARG A 88 -4.60 13.13 11.89
N GLY A 89 -3.41 13.37 11.34
CA GLY A 89 -2.16 13.30 12.10
C GLY A 89 -1.51 11.91 12.09
N ASP A 90 -2.16 10.89 11.57
CA ASP A 90 -1.56 9.58 11.42
C ASP A 90 -0.36 9.63 10.49
N LYS A 91 0.67 8.88 10.84
CA LYS A 91 1.87 8.72 10.05
C LYS A 91 1.77 7.46 9.21
N LEU A 92 1.89 7.64 7.91
CA LEU A 92 1.82 6.57 6.91
C LEU A 92 3.15 6.48 6.19
N VAL A 93 3.66 5.27 5.99
CA VAL A 93 4.83 5.04 5.14
C VAL A 93 4.37 4.31 3.90
N TYR A 94 4.54 4.92 2.74
CA TYR A 94 4.35 4.22 1.48
C TYR A 94 5.65 3.52 1.12
N GLN A 95 5.57 2.22 0.91
CA GLN A 95 6.67 1.41 0.44
C GLN A 95 6.52 1.18 -1.05
N VAL A 96 7.49 1.62 -1.82
CA VAL A 96 7.51 1.42 -3.26
C VAL A 96 8.73 0.58 -3.61
N TRP A 97 8.51 -0.53 -4.27
CA TRP A 97 9.55 -1.48 -4.55
C TRP A 97 9.93 -1.47 -6.03
N LEU A 98 11.19 -1.18 -6.30
CA LEU A 98 11.78 -1.23 -7.62
C LEU A 98 12.21 -2.67 -7.92
N ASP A 99 11.50 -3.34 -8.81
CA ASP A 99 11.78 -4.70 -9.25
C ASP A 99 12.85 -4.73 -10.35
N THR A 100 14.04 -5.19 -10.01
CA THR A 100 15.10 -5.45 -10.99
C THR A 100 15.30 -6.95 -11.27
N THR A 101 14.43 -7.82 -10.73
CA THR A 101 14.50 -9.28 -10.93
C THR A 101 14.08 -9.70 -12.33
N LYS A 102 13.24 -8.88 -12.97
CA LYS A 102 12.68 -9.18 -14.31
C LYS A 102 13.61 -8.81 -15.47
N PHE A 103 14.77 -8.23 -15.20
CA PHE A 103 15.77 -7.99 -16.25
C PHE A 103 16.38 -9.32 -16.71
N SER A 104 16.14 -9.67 -17.98
CA SER A 104 16.86 -10.78 -18.59
C SER A 104 18.33 -10.43 -18.78
N GLU A 105 19.19 -11.43 -18.93
CA GLU A 105 20.60 -11.21 -19.21
C GLU A 105 20.83 -10.31 -20.45
N THR A 106 19.97 -10.46 -21.46
CA THR A 106 20.03 -9.65 -22.69
C THR A 106 19.60 -8.21 -22.48
N ASN A 107 18.63 -7.98 -21.59
CA ASN A 107 18.07 -6.65 -21.37
C ASN A 107 18.86 -5.84 -20.34
N LYS A 108 19.49 -6.49 -19.36
CA LYS A 108 20.24 -5.78 -18.32
C LYS A 108 21.41 -4.95 -18.86
N GLU A 109 21.99 -5.38 -19.99
CA GLU A 109 23.07 -4.64 -20.63
C GLU A 109 22.60 -3.41 -21.40
N ASN A 110 21.31 -3.29 -21.62
CA ASN A 110 20.70 -2.19 -22.37
C ASN A 110 19.93 -1.20 -21.51
N VAL A 111 19.88 -1.40 -20.21
CA VAL A 111 19.14 -0.51 -19.30
C VAL A 111 19.92 0.78 -19.11
N GLN A 112 19.33 1.92 -19.46
CA GLN A 112 19.94 3.23 -19.32
C GLN A 112 19.65 3.86 -17.96
N SER A 113 18.42 3.72 -17.49
CA SER A 113 18.03 4.24 -16.19
C SER A 113 16.93 3.42 -15.55
N VAL A 114 16.93 3.38 -14.24
CA VAL A 114 15.89 2.78 -13.41
C VAL A 114 15.54 3.71 -12.28
N GLY A 115 14.32 3.60 -11.81
CA GLY A 115 13.83 4.36 -10.69
C GLY A 115 12.35 4.14 -10.44
N ILE A 116 11.80 4.96 -9.58
CA ILE A 116 10.37 5.00 -9.28
C ILE A 116 9.81 6.40 -9.47
N SER A 117 8.50 6.47 -9.65
CA SER A 117 7.73 7.70 -9.43
C SER A 117 6.57 7.39 -8.49
N ASP A 118 6.24 8.32 -7.62
CA ASP A 118 5.15 8.19 -6.66
C ASP A 118 4.37 9.52 -6.62
N ASP A 119 3.10 9.44 -6.98
CA ASP A 119 2.16 10.56 -7.00
C ASP A 119 1.34 10.49 -5.72
N TYR A 120 1.76 11.24 -4.71
CA TYR A 120 1.04 11.32 -3.44
C TYR A 120 0.06 12.49 -3.44
N ASP A 121 -1.02 12.34 -2.67
CA ASP A 121 -2.04 13.39 -2.54
C ASP A 121 -1.53 14.54 -1.65
N GLU A 122 -0.82 15.50 -2.26
CA GLU A 122 -0.24 16.63 -1.55
C GLU A 122 -1.28 17.57 -0.94
N ALA A 123 -2.53 17.47 -1.35
CA ALA A 123 -3.62 18.22 -0.69
C ALA A 123 -3.98 17.63 0.67
N LYS A 124 -3.73 16.34 0.88
CA LYS A 124 -4.15 15.59 2.06
C LYS A 124 -3.00 15.05 2.91
N LEU A 125 -1.80 14.93 2.33
CA LEU A 125 -0.61 14.41 2.98
C LEU A 125 0.48 15.48 3.10
N ASP A 126 1.18 15.51 4.21
CA ASP A 126 2.45 16.20 4.39
C ASP A 126 3.58 15.22 4.14
N LEU A 127 4.56 15.61 3.33
CA LEU A 127 5.76 14.85 3.01
C LEU A 127 7.01 15.59 3.51
N ASP A 128 7.88 14.88 4.22
CA ASP A 128 9.25 15.33 4.44
C ASP A 128 10.18 14.53 3.51
N ALA A 129 10.50 15.11 2.35
CA ALA A 129 11.32 14.45 1.34
C ALA A 129 12.72 14.08 1.83
N THR A 130 13.22 14.72 2.90
CA THR A 130 14.54 14.43 3.47
C THR A 130 14.55 13.09 4.22
N LYS A 131 13.40 12.56 4.55
CA LYS A 131 13.22 11.27 5.23
C LYS A 131 12.96 10.12 4.28
N ILE A 132 12.86 10.36 2.97
CA ILE A 132 12.75 9.28 1.99
C ILE A 132 14.05 8.47 2.04
N LYS A 133 13.90 7.15 2.13
CA LYS A 133 14.99 6.20 2.17
C LYS A 133 14.86 5.14 1.09
N ALA A 134 15.98 4.64 0.61
CA ALA A 134 16.04 3.50 -0.30
C ALA A 134 16.97 2.43 0.24
N TYR A 135 16.53 1.17 0.18
CA TYR A 135 17.27 0.03 0.71
C TYR A 135 17.46 -1.04 -0.35
N ASP A 136 18.65 -1.63 -0.36
CA ASP A 136 18.89 -2.89 -1.09
C ASP A 136 18.25 -4.04 -0.29
N SER A 137 17.29 -4.71 -0.86
CA SER A 137 16.53 -5.75 -0.17
C SER A 137 17.33 -7.01 0.17
N VAL A 138 18.42 -7.28 -0.57
CA VAL A 138 19.26 -8.46 -0.32
C VAL A 138 20.23 -8.23 0.82
N THR A 139 20.83 -7.03 0.88
CA THR A 139 21.84 -6.71 1.89
C THR A 139 21.28 -5.95 3.08
N GLY A 140 20.13 -5.27 2.92
CA GLY A 140 19.56 -4.37 3.90
C GLY A 140 20.26 -3.01 3.98
N ASP A 141 21.21 -2.73 3.06
CA ASP A 141 21.97 -1.48 3.07
C ASP A 141 21.12 -0.29 2.67
N ASP A 142 21.31 0.85 3.35
CA ASP A 142 20.78 2.15 2.90
C ASP A 142 21.54 2.58 1.63
N VAL A 143 20.84 2.57 0.51
CA VAL A 143 21.34 2.94 -0.81
C VAL A 143 20.76 4.27 -1.31
N THR A 144 20.13 5.04 -0.44
CA THR A 144 19.48 6.32 -0.77
C THR A 144 20.41 7.24 -1.56
N ALA A 145 21.69 7.29 -1.18
CA ALA A 145 22.70 8.13 -1.84
C ALA A 145 22.97 7.75 -3.32
N LYS A 146 22.54 6.57 -3.76
CA LYS A 146 22.66 6.15 -5.16
C LYS A 146 21.61 6.76 -6.08
N PHE A 147 20.55 7.33 -5.52
CA PHE A 147 19.44 7.90 -6.26
C PHE A 147 19.40 9.41 -6.19
N ASP A 148 18.97 10.04 -7.29
CA ASP A 148 18.53 11.42 -7.31
C ASP A 148 17.04 11.44 -6.99
N ILE A 149 16.70 11.99 -5.82
CA ILE A 149 15.33 12.09 -5.34
C ILE A 149 14.86 13.52 -5.51
N ALA A 150 13.75 13.72 -6.21
CA ALA A 150 13.14 15.02 -6.42
C ALA A 150 11.62 14.96 -6.20
N VAL A 151 11.05 16.06 -5.77
CA VAL A 151 9.59 16.21 -5.59
C VAL A 151 9.14 17.41 -6.41
N ASN A 152 8.24 17.18 -7.35
CA ASN A 152 7.69 18.23 -8.21
C ASN A 152 6.18 18.05 -8.36
N ASN A 153 5.40 19.05 -7.98
CA ASN A 153 3.94 19.05 -8.12
C ASN A 153 3.28 17.76 -7.59
N GLY A 154 3.59 17.35 -6.36
CA GLY A 154 3.03 16.15 -5.75
C GLY A 154 3.64 14.83 -6.25
N VAL A 155 4.53 14.86 -7.23
CA VAL A 155 5.19 13.65 -7.75
C VAL A 155 6.61 13.56 -7.22
N ILE A 156 6.89 12.47 -6.52
CA ILE A 156 8.22 12.05 -6.10
C ILE A 156 8.83 11.25 -7.24
N THR A 157 10.07 11.54 -7.59
CA THR A 157 10.88 10.71 -8.48
C THR A 157 12.17 10.32 -7.79
N ALA A 158 12.55 9.06 -7.90
CA ALA A 158 13.86 8.58 -7.47
C ALA A 158 14.50 7.86 -8.66
N THR A 159 15.57 8.41 -9.19
CA THR A 159 16.26 7.88 -10.38
C THR A 159 17.71 7.57 -10.04
N LEU A 160 18.20 6.42 -10.49
CA LEU A 160 19.59 6.03 -10.27
C LEU A 160 20.53 7.08 -10.88
N LYS A 161 21.53 7.50 -10.11
CA LYS A 161 22.50 8.52 -10.52
C LYS A 161 23.40 8.09 -11.67
N ALA A 162 23.80 9.05 -12.51
CA ALA A 162 24.71 8.80 -13.64
C ALA A 162 26.05 8.18 -13.24
N GLY A 163 26.51 8.36 -12.00
CA GLY A 163 27.73 7.73 -11.48
C GLY A 163 27.73 6.19 -11.49
N PHE A 164 26.55 5.58 -11.65
CA PHE A 164 26.34 4.14 -11.73
C PHE A 164 26.17 3.64 -13.17
N THR A 165 26.53 4.45 -14.16
CA THR A 165 26.52 4.08 -15.56
C THR A 165 27.92 3.82 -16.10
N LYS A 166 27.98 3.16 -17.25
CA LYS A 166 29.16 2.98 -18.09
C LYS A 166 28.82 3.23 -19.56
N SER A 167 29.81 3.61 -20.36
CA SER A 167 29.64 3.71 -21.80
C SER A 167 29.52 2.34 -22.44
N LEU A 168 28.65 2.24 -23.44
CA LEU A 168 28.62 1.08 -24.36
C LEU A 168 29.85 1.00 -25.28
N GLY A 169 30.57 2.13 -25.40
CA GLY A 169 31.70 2.22 -26.36
C GLY A 169 31.28 2.45 -27.81
N ASP A 170 30.04 2.84 -28.05
CA ASP A 170 29.53 3.26 -29.35
C ASP A 170 29.94 4.72 -29.67
N ALA A 171 29.73 5.14 -30.94
CA ALA A 171 30.11 6.49 -31.38
C ALA A 171 29.35 7.59 -30.66
N GLU A 172 28.16 7.32 -30.20
CA GLU A 172 27.26 8.23 -29.46
C GLU A 172 27.59 8.29 -27.97
N ASN A 173 28.54 7.47 -27.47
CA ASN A 173 28.86 7.34 -26.04
C ASN A 173 27.64 7.01 -25.19
N THR A 174 26.77 6.13 -25.69
CA THR A 174 25.55 5.72 -25.00
C THR A 174 25.85 5.18 -23.61
N GLN A 175 25.14 5.72 -22.61
CA GLN A 175 25.31 5.31 -21.23
C GLN A 175 24.29 4.22 -20.89
N ILE A 176 24.74 3.18 -20.21
CA ILE A 176 23.91 2.12 -19.64
C ILE A 176 24.30 1.89 -18.18
N ILE A 177 23.43 1.27 -17.42
CA ILE A 177 23.72 0.94 -16.03
C ILE A 177 24.88 -0.05 -15.94
N ASP A 178 25.85 0.28 -15.10
CA ASP A 178 26.97 -0.58 -14.78
C ASP A 178 26.58 -1.57 -13.67
N THR A 179 26.30 -2.80 -14.05
CA THR A 179 25.85 -3.85 -13.13
C THR A 179 26.89 -4.26 -12.08
N THR A 180 28.14 -3.83 -12.25
CA THR A 180 29.18 -4.03 -11.22
C THR A 180 29.08 -3.02 -10.10
N LYS A 181 28.41 -1.89 -10.32
CA LYS A 181 28.21 -0.81 -9.34
C LYS A 181 26.78 -0.79 -8.76
N PHE A 182 25.83 -1.23 -9.55
CA PHE A 182 24.41 -1.31 -9.17
C PHE A 182 23.87 -2.68 -9.60
N ALA A 183 23.61 -3.54 -8.62
CA ALA A 183 23.24 -4.93 -8.89
C ALA A 183 21.78 -5.04 -9.34
N PHE A 184 21.52 -5.85 -10.35
CA PHE A 184 20.19 -6.31 -10.74
C PHE A 184 19.86 -7.67 -10.10
N GLY A 185 18.68 -8.20 -10.39
CA GLY A 185 18.22 -9.48 -9.86
C GLY A 185 17.76 -9.38 -8.40
N ARG A 186 17.35 -8.20 -7.98
CA ARG A 186 16.85 -7.90 -6.63
C ARG A 186 15.89 -6.74 -6.65
N TYR A 187 15.30 -6.48 -5.52
CA TYR A 187 14.44 -5.32 -5.31
C TYR A 187 15.16 -4.22 -4.54
N TYR A 188 14.72 -3.00 -4.77
CA TYR A 188 15.13 -1.84 -3.98
C TYR A 188 13.89 -1.21 -3.38
N LYS A 189 13.82 -1.14 -2.06
CA LYS A 189 12.68 -0.62 -1.32
C LYS A 189 12.82 0.88 -1.07
N PHE A 190 11.82 1.64 -1.46
CA PHE A 190 11.74 3.07 -1.15
C PHE A 190 10.68 3.28 -0.07
N ASP A 191 11.07 3.84 1.06
CA ASP A 191 10.19 4.23 2.15
C ASP A 191 9.91 5.73 2.04
N ILE A 192 8.63 6.07 1.91
CA ILE A 192 8.13 7.42 1.70
C ILE A 192 7.22 7.78 2.88
N PRO A 193 7.76 8.39 3.95
CA PRO A 193 6.98 8.75 5.12
C PRO A 193 6.12 9.99 4.86
N THR A 194 4.86 9.89 5.22
CA THR A 194 3.87 10.97 5.11
C THR A 194 3.07 11.12 6.38
N THR A 195 2.39 12.24 6.54
CA THR A 195 1.47 12.49 7.66
C THR A 195 0.14 12.98 7.11
N VAL A 196 -0.97 12.41 7.58
CA VAL A 196 -2.32 12.85 7.20
C VAL A 196 -2.57 14.24 7.77
N LYS A 197 -2.87 15.21 6.89
CA LYS A 197 -3.10 16.60 7.29
C LYS A 197 -4.32 16.76 8.20
N GLN A 198 -4.24 17.71 9.12
CA GLN A 198 -5.37 18.07 9.97
C GLN A 198 -6.57 18.66 9.20
N SER A 199 -6.34 19.17 7.99
CA SER A 199 -7.34 19.78 7.13
C SER A 199 -8.14 18.78 6.30
N VAL A 200 -7.81 17.50 6.32
CA VAL A 200 -8.52 16.49 5.52
C VAL A 200 -9.96 16.38 5.99
N ALA A 201 -10.90 16.50 5.06
CA ALA A 201 -12.32 16.34 5.37
C ALA A 201 -12.64 14.87 5.67
N ALA A 202 -13.63 14.65 6.56
CA ALA A 202 -14.16 13.32 6.80
C ALA A 202 -14.84 12.76 5.54
N GLY A 203 -14.76 11.45 5.35
CA GLY A 203 -15.38 10.74 4.23
C GLY A 203 -14.65 10.87 2.89
N VAL A 204 -13.46 11.49 2.84
CA VAL A 204 -12.69 11.60 1.60
C VAL A 204 -11.59 10.56 1.53
N ASP A 205 -11.30 10.12 0.31
CA ASP A 205 -10.21 9.20 0.03
C ASP A 205 -8.88 9.96 -0.03
N ILE A 206 -7.82 9.31 0.42
CA ILE A 206 -6.43 9.72 0.28
C ILE A 206 -5.79 8.71 -0.67
N GLU A 207 -5.39 9.17 -1.84
CA GLU A 207 -4.84 8.30 -2.89
C GLU A 207 -3.34 8.50 -3.02
N ASN A 208 -2.64 7.43 -3.31
CA ASN A 208 -1.22 7.45 -3.63
C ASN A 208 -0.95 6.44 -4.72
N THR A 209 -0.32 6.85 -5.82
CA THR A 209 -0.08 6.02 -6.99
C THR A 209 1.39 5.99 -7.34
N ALA A 210 2.00 4.82 -7.40
CA ALA A 210 3.39 4.64 -7.79
C ALA A 210 3.54 3.96 -9.14
N ALA A 211 4.68 4.18 -9.76
CA ALA A 211 5.09 3.49 -10.97
C ALA A 211 6.59 3.24 -10.96
N GLN A 212 7.01 2.16 -11.57
CA GLN A 212 8.40 1.91 -11.89
C GLN A 212 8.77 2.63 -13.19
N VAL A 213 9.94 3.25 -13.22
CA VAL A 213 10.43 4.01 -14.39
C VAL A 213 11.71 3.37 -14.89
N VAL A 214 11.67 2.80 -16.09
CA VAL A 214 12.82 2.15 -16.73
C VAL A 214 12.97 2.65 -18.16
N ASN A 215 14.19 2.99 -18.55
CA ASN A 215 14.52 3.34 -19.92
C ASN A 215 15.51 2.32 -20.47
N TYR A 216 15.22 1.85 -21.67
CA TYR A 216 16.08 0.94 -22.43
C TYR A 216 16.67 1.60 -23.64
N TYR A 217 17.88 1.19 -23.99
CA TYR A 217 18.46 1.47 -25.27
C TYR A 217 18.35 0.23 -26.17
N LYS A 218 17.82 0.39 -27.39
CA LYS A 218 17.79 -0.66 -28.41
C LYS A 218 18.91 -0.43 -29.40
N PRO A 219 19.98 -1.23 -29.38
CA PRO A 219 21.11 -1.09 -30.31
C PRO A 219 20.69 -1.18 -31.77
N THR A 220 19.70 -2.01 -32.09
CA THR A 220 19.22 -2.23 -33.47
C THR A 220 18.55 -1.02 -34.09
N THR A 221 17.87 -0.20 -33.27
CA THR A 221 17.15 1.01 -33.74
C THR A 221 17.84 2.30 -33.30
N LYS A 222 18.85 2.21 -32.43
CA LYS A 222 19.50 3.32 -31.76
C LYS A 222 18.49 4.27 -31.05
N LYS A 223 17.43 3.70 -30.49
CA LYS A 223 16.39 4.46 -29.82
C LYS A 223 16.27 4.06 -28.35
N VAL A 224 15.98 5.05 -27.53
CA VAL A 224 15.58 4.83 -26.16
C VAL A 224 14.09 4.47 -26.14
N GLU A 225 13.75 3.32 -25.60
CA GLU A 225 12.39 2.91 -25.39
C GLU A 225 12.01 3.04 -23.92
N LYS A 226 10.81 3.55 -23.70
CA LYS A 226 10.19 3.69 -22.39
C LYS A 226 9.03 2.71 -22.39
N PRO A 227 9.17 1.55 -21.74
CA PRO A 227 8.05 0.63 -21.61
C PRO A 227 6.89 1.31 -20.86
N SER A 228 5.67 0.83 -21.11
CA SER A 228 4.51 1.31 -20.39
C SER A 228 4.73 1.11 -18.89
N LYS A 229 4.44 2.15 -18.13
CA LYS A 229 4.58 2.13 -16.66
C LYS A 229 3.37 1.43 -16.06
N PRO A 230 3.50 0.26 -15.44
CA PRO A 230 2.45 -0.24 -14.58
C PRO A 230 2.32 0.69 -13.37
N THR A 231 1.11 0.92 -12.92
CA THR A 231 0.82 1.77 -11.77
C THR A 231 0.18 0.95 -10.67
N GLU A 232 0.58 1.22 -9.45
CA GLU A 232 0.03 0.65 -8.22
C GLU A 232 -0.56 1.76 -7.38
N LYS A 233 -1.84 1.62 -7.03
CA LYS A 233 -2.59 2.60 -6.24
C LYS A 233 -2.90 2.05 -4.87
N ARG A 234 -2.73 2.89 -3.85
CA ARG A 234 -3.17 2.63 -2.49
C ARG A 234 -4.15 3.71 -2.06
N VAL A 235 -5.16 3.30 -1.32
CA VAL A 235 -6.26 4.19 -0.91
C VAL A 235 -6.50 4.02 0.58
N ASN A 236 -6.52 5.14 1.28
CA ASN A 236 -7.02 5.23 2.64
C ASN A 236 -8.12 6.29 2.68
N SER A 237 -8.91 6.32 3.73
CA SER A 237 -9.93 7.34 3.91
C SER A 237 -9.99 7.79 5.36
N VAL A 238 -10.33 9.07 5.56
CA VAL A 238 -10.65 9.58 6.88
C VAL A 238 -12.14 9.33 7.11
N PRO A 239 -12.53 8.53 8.12
CA PRO A 239 -13.92 8.18 8.32
C PRO A 239 -14.72 9.35 8.87
N ILE A 240 -16.03 9.33 8.60
CA ILE A 240 -17.01 10.07 9.39
C ILE A 240 -17.23 9.24 10.64
N SER A 241 -16.92 9.78 11.81
CA SER A 241 -17.07 9.03 13.04
C SER A 241 -18.06 9.69 14.00
N VAL A 242 -18.77 8.87 14.76
CA VAL A 242 -19.63 9.29 15.85
C VAL A 242 -19.29 8.48 17.10
N GLU A 243 -19.10 9.19 18.19
CA GLU A 243 -19.02 8.59 19.53
C GLU A 243 -20.34 8.78 20.26
N PHE A 244 -20.73 7.78 21.03
CA PHE A 244 -21.75 7.95 22.03
C PHE A 244 -21.37 7.19 23.28
N ASN A 245 -21.69 7.81 24.39
CA ASN A 245 -21.47 7.28 25.73
C ASN A 245 -22.66 7.62 26.61
N PHE A 246 -22.83 6.91 27.71
CA PHE A 246 -23.83 7.20 28.74
C PHE A 246 -23.29 6.76 30.09
N THR A 247 -24.06 7.05 31.12
CA THR A 247 -23.70 6.73 32.51
C THR A 247 -24.68 5.73 33.09
N LYS A 248 -24.16 4.61 33.58
CA LYS A 248 -24.90 3.66 34.41
C LYS A 248 -24.95 4.17 35.84
N LYS A 249 -26.13 4.17 36.42
CA LYS A 249 -26.32 4.41 37.85
C LYS A 249 -26.88 3.16 38.51
N LEU A 250 -26.44 2.91 39.74
CA LEU A 250 -26.94 1.85 40.59
C LEU A 250 -27.47 2.50 41.86
N GLU A 251 -28.71 2.18 42.24
CA GLU A 251 -29.31 2.62 43.49
C GLU A 251 -29.12 1.59 44.58
N GLY A 252 -29.02 2.06 45.82
CA GLY A 252 -28.95 1.22 47.01
C GLY A 252 -27.55 0.79 47.46
N ARG A 253 -26.54 0.84 46.55
CA ARG A 253 -25.12 0.58 46.87
C ARG A 253 -24.20 1.20 45.83
N GLU A 254 -22.92 1.22 46.15
CA GLU A 254 -21.91 1.68 45.22
C GLU A 254 -21.78 0.75 44.00
N LEU A 255 -21.60 1.36 42.83
CA LEU A 255 -21.35 0.73 41.57
C LEU A 255 -19.87 0.32 41.49
N LYS A 256 -19.60 -0.88 40.97
CA LYS A 256 -18.24 -1.36 40.73
C LYS A 256 -17.92 -1.32 39.24
N ALA A 257 -16.63 -1.19 38.91
CA ALA A 257 -16.20 -1.31 37.53
C ALA A 257 -16.50 -2.72 36.97
N ASN A 258 -16.88 -2.79 35.69
CA ASN A 258 -17.22 -4.01 34.98
C ASN A 258 -18.36 -4.85 35.57
N GLU A 259 -19.26 -4.20 36.29
CA GLU A 259 -20.39 -4.85 36.95
C GLU A 259 -21.59 -5.04 36.01
N PHE A 260 -21.81 -4.10 35.10
CA PHE A 260 -22.85 -4.15 34.10
C PHE A 260 -22.27 -4.11 32.70
N SER A 261 -22.81 -4.95 31.83
CA SER A 261 -22.44 -4.98 30.43
C SER A 261 -23.56 -4.46 29.54
N PHE A 262 -23.19 -3.81 28.46
CA PHE A 262 -24.09 -3.23 27.47
C PHE A 262 -23.73 -3.69 26.10
N VAL A 263 -24.71 -4.03 25.30
CA VAL A 263 -24.53 -4.50 23.93
C VAL A 263 -25.12 -3.50 22.96
N LEU A 264 -24.31 -3.13 21.97
CA LEU A 264 -24.71 -2.38 20.79
C LEU A 264 -25.07 -3.35 19.69
N LYS A 265 -26.25 -3.24 19.11
CA LYS A 265 -26.69 -4.06 17.98
C LYS A 265 -27.05 -3.18 16.81
N ASP A 266 -26.80 -3.68 15.60
CA ASP A 266 -27.26 -3.04 14.36
C ASP A 266 -28.76 -3.26 14.11
N SER A 267 -29.24 -2.76 12.97
CA SER A 267 -30.63 -2.87 12.56
C SER A 267 -31.12 -4.31 12.33
N GLU A 268 -30.20 -5.24 12.10
CA GLU A 268 -30.49 -6.66 11.93
C GLU A 268 -30.43 -7.44 13.25
N GLY A 269 -30.07 -6.75 14.34
CA GLY A 269 -29.92 -7.36 15.66
C GLY A 269 -28.57 -8.03 15.89
N LYS A 270 -27.62 -7.89 14.96
CA LYS A 270 -26.25 -8.38 15.10
C LYS A 270 -25.49 -7.54 16.11
N VAL A 271 -24.75 -8.17 16.98
CA VAL A 271 -23.92 -7.49 17.97
C VAL A 271 -22.75 -6.80 17.26
N VAL A 272 -22.65 -5.49 17.42
CA VAL A 272 -21.54 -4.65 16.95
C VAL A 272 -20.45 -4.62 18.02
N GLU A 273 -20.81 -4.34 19.27
CA GLU A 273 -19.86 -4.26 20.36
C GLU A 273 -20.54 -4.57 21.69
N THR A 274 -19.75 -5.07 22.65
CA THR A 274 -20.15 -5.22 24.05
C THR A 274 -19.14 -4.51 24.93
N VAL A 275 -19.62 -3.60 25.79
CA VAL A 275 -18.79 -2.83 26.71
C VAL A 275 -19.33 -2.93 28.14
N SER A 276 -18.50 -2.63 29.12
CA SER A 276 -18.89 -2.58 30.53
C SER A 276 -18.67 -1.19 31.09
N ASN A 277 -19.38 -0.89 32.20
CA ASN A 277 -19.20 0.35 32.92
C ASN A 277 -17.83 0.41 33.62
N ASP A 278 -17.27 1.62 33.73
CA ASP A 278 -16.16 1.90 34.62
C ASP A 278 -16.63 2.06 36.08
N LYS A 279 -15.71 2.35 36.99
CA LYS A 279 -16.05 2.58 38.42
C LYS A 279 -16.94 3.79 38.68
N ASP A 280 -16.96 4.76 37.78
CA ASP A 280 -17.70 5.98 37.84
C ASP A 280 -19.06 5.87 37.09
N GLY A 281 -19.32 4.69 36.54
CA GLY A 281 -20.55 4.36 35.81
C GLY A 281 -20.48 4.73 34.33
N ASN A 282 -19.36 5.23 33.81
CA ASN A 282 -19.29 5.58 32.40
C ASN A 282 -19.28 4.31 31.55
N VAL A 283 -20.11 4.32 30.52
CA VAL A 283 -20.19 3.28 29.49
C VAL A 283 -19.84 3.93 28.18
N LYS A 284 -18.70 3.52 27.59
CA LYS A 284 -18.15 4.12 26.40
C LYS A 284 -18.00 3.07 25.31
N PHE A 285 -18.75 3.25 24.22
CA PHE A 285 -18.57 2.46 23.00
C PHE A 285 -17.44 3.00 22.15
N SER A 286 -16.85 2.16 21.32
CA SER A 286 -15.93 2.56 20.28
C SER A 286 -16.63 3.47 19.27
N LYS A 287 -15.86 4.30 18.56
CA LYS A 287 -16.40 5.13 17.49
C LYS A 287 -17.05 4.25 16.42
N LEU A 288 -18.27 4.62 16.02
CA LEU A 288 -18.86 4.13 14.79
C LEU A 288 -18.28 4.94 13.64
N GLU A 289 -17.71 4.25 12.67
CA GLU A 289 -17.06 4.86 11.51
C GLU A 289 -17.84 4.54 10.24
N PHE A 290 -18.01 5.55 9.39
CA PHE A 290 -18.68 5.45 8.11
C PHE A 290 -17.76 5.96 7.02
N LYS A 291 -17.70 5.22 5.92
CA LYS A 291 -16.93 5.56 4.71
C LYS A 291 -17.80 6.29 3.71
N LYS A 292 -17.16 6.90 2.72
CA LYS A 292 -17.85 7.41 1.53
C LYS A 292 -18.66 6.29 0.86
N GLY A 293 -19.92 6.58 0.55
CA GLY A 293 -20.89 5.61 0.03
C GLY A 293 -21.77 4.95 1.10
N GLU A 294 -21.52 5.23 2.38
CA GLU A 294 -22.35 4.78 3.50
C GLU A 294 -23.25 5.91 4.05
N GLU A 295 -23.56 6.89 3.18
CA GLU A 295 -24.52 7.95 3.51
C GLU A 295 -25.91 7.37 3.73
N GLY A 296 -26.64 7.94 4.65
CA GLY A 296 -28.00 7.49 4.95
C GLY A 296 -28.27 7.37 6.45
N VAL A 297 -29.26 6.55 6.77
CA VAL A 297 -29.72 6.34 8.14
C VAL A 297 -29.28 4.95 8.61
N HIS A 298 -28.52 4.94 9.69
CA HIS A 298 -28.08 3.73 10.37
C HIS A 298 -28.75 3.66 11.74
N ASN A 299 -29.48 2.57 12.00
CA ASN A 299 -30.19 2.38 13.25
C ASN A 299 -29.49 1.30 14.08
N TYR A 300 -29.38 1.62 15.37
CA TYR A 300 -28.79 0.73 16.37
C TYR A 300 -29.67 0.64 17.56
N THR A 301 -29.46 -0.37 18.40
CA THR A 301 -30.05 -0.48 19.73
C THR A 301 -28.98 -0.74 20.77
N VAL A 302 -29.10 -0.13 21.92
CA VAL A 302 -28.28 -0.41 23.10
C VAL A 302 -29.18 -1.08 24.15
N GLU A 303 -28.72 -2.19 24.68
CA GLU A 303 -29.39 -2.99 25.68
C GLU A 303 -28.44 -3.30 26.84
N GLU A 304 -28.93 -3.25 28.08
CA GLU A 304 -28.20 -3.81 29.21
C GLU A 304 -28.28 -5.33 29.19
N VAL A 305 -27.14 -6.00 29.36
CA VAL A 305 -27.08 -7.46 29.42
C VAL A 305 -27.52 -7.91 30.81
N LYS A 306 -28.56 -8.72 30.89
CA LYS A 306 -29.02 -9.26 32.17
C LYS A 306 -27.93 -10.12 32.81
N GLY A 307 -27.46 -9.73 33.97
CA GLY A 307 -26.50 -10.50 34.77
C GLY A 307 -27.17 -11.56 35.64
N SER A 308 -26.39 -12.20 36.48
CA SER A 308 -26.80 -13.31 37.35
C SER A 308 -27.07 -12.88 38.79
N ASP A 309 -26.78 -11.64 39.18
CA ASP A 309 -27.01 -11.14 40.53
C ASP A 309 -28.53 -10.94 40.79
N VAL A 310 -29.08 -11.84 41.59
CA VAL A 310 -30.53 -11.83 41.91
C VAL A 310 -30.96 -10.66 42.83
N THR A 311 -29.98 -9.95 43.42
CA THR A 311 -30.25 -8.78 44.25
C THR A 311 -30.35 -7.49 43.44
N VAL A 312 -30.06 -7.58 42.13
CA VAL A 312 -30.08 -6.46 41.20
C VAL A 312 -31.28 -6.56 40.26
N THR A 313 -32.04 -5.48 40.12
CA THR A 313 -33.01 -5.34 39.05
C THR A 313 -32.30 -4.74 37.84
N TYR A 314 -32.13 -5.53 36.79
CA TYR A 314 -31.49 -5.09 35.54
C TYR A 314 -32.47 -4.29 34.69
N ASP A 315 -31.97 -3.27 34.00
CA ASP A 315 -32.77 -2.49 33.07
C ASP A 315 -33.17 -3.32 31.86
N THR A 316 -34.43 -3.29 31.50
CA THR A 316 -34.96 -3.99 30.31
C THR A 316 -35.19 -3.05 29.13
N MET A 317 -34.82 -1.78 29.27
CA MET A 317 -34.98 -0.77 28.23
C MET A 317 -34.05 -1.08 27.04
N LYS A 318 -34.59 -0.86 25.86
CA LYS A 318 -33.83 -0.87 24.60
C LYS A 318 -33.76 0.56 24.10
N ALA A 319 -32.58 1.15 24.20
CA ALA A 319 -32.35 2.49 23.69
C ALA A 319 -32.11 2.46 22.19
N ALA A 320 -32.95 3.15 21.42
CA ALA A 320 -32.77 3.31 19.99
C ALA A 320 -31.75 4.43 19.71
N VAL A 321 -30.75 4.12 18.90
CA VAL A 321 -29.75 5.08 18.42
C VAL A 321 -29.88 5.20 16.92
N LYS A 322 -30.08 6.42 16.43
CA LYS A 322 -30.18 6.72 15.00
C LYS A 322 -29.02 7.62 14.60
N VAL A 323 -28.17 7.13 13.72
CA VAL A 323 -27.09 7.90 13.11
C VAL A 323 -27.50 8.26 11.68
N THR A 324 -27.40 9.53 11.31
CA THR A 324 -27.63 9.99 9.95
C THR A 324 -26.33 10.53 9.39
N VAL A 325 -25.78 9.82 8.40
CA VAL A 325 -24.59 10.21 7.65
C VAL A 325 -25.03 11.01 6.43
N LYS A 326 -24.45 12.20 6.23
CA LYS A 326 -24.78 13.13 5.15
C LYS A 326 -23.55 13.47 4.34
#